data_5ccc89ba3d1ad506899e37871c055d23
#
_entry.id   5ccc89ba3d1ad506899e37871c055d23
#
_cell.length_a   1.000
_cell.length_b   1.000
_cell.length_c   1.000
_cell.angle_alpha   90.00
_cell.angle_beta   90.00
_cell.angle_gamma   90.00
#
_symmetry.space_group_name_H-M   'P 1'
#
loop_
_entity.id
_entity.type
_entity.pdbx_description
1 polymer ?
#
loop_
_entity_poly.entity_id
_entity_poly.type
_entity_poly.pdbx_seq_one_letter_code
_entity_poly.pdbx_strand_id
1 'polypeptide(L)'
;MTASTAAAVVASLGLAVGAAGCVSFYEIPVEIPLQAKIDVSQFQRVLVFGFLAGGSNAIDPNTETARLLRSQLRSKQDLKVIDSDVVSLVDEVDRRQAAAGAMAPAPAGGPLVKGEPKIKTDKDLQNYQAIFSDKEFWKAIGERYQSPLIITGSVLFSEMTKSGMVSKPQQYVDSTGQTRYQEVHEWADLKGYALDSKFIFIDGRTGEQLYTEPLHEESLYPATQNTPALSSYFELMDKVLPSFLNTLSTQKIRGTRILIK
;
A
#
# COMPACT_ATOMS: atom_id res chain seq x y z
N MET A 1 -27.60 -83.67 6.93
CA MET A 1 -27.09 -82.98 8.10
C MET A 1 -25.79 -82.28 7.72
N THR A 2 -25.83 -81.17 7.03
CA THR A 2 -24.64 -80.26 6.76
C THR A 2 -25.14 -78.95 6.15
N ALA A 3 -25.71 -78.07 6.94
CA ALA A 3 -26.08 -76.72 6.47
C ALA A 3 -26.21 -75.75 7.63
N SER A 4 -25.23 -75.72 8.56
CA SER A 4 -25.34 -74.78 9.71
C SER A 4 -24.00 -74.10 10.14
N THR A 5 -22.93 -74.26 9.42
CA THR A 5 -21.65 -73.69 9.87
C THR A 5 -21.10 -72.59 8.95
N ALA A 6 -21.77 -72.25 7.84
CA ALA A 6 -21.30 -71.19 6.93
C ALA A 6 -21.84 -69.79 7.26
N ALA A 7 -22.83 -69.63 8.12
CA ALA A 7 -23.47 -68.34 8.41
C ALA A 7 -22.80 -67.54 9.54
N ALA A 8 -21.91 -68.16 10.34
CA ALA A 8 -21.28 -67.49 11.49
C ALA A 8 -19.95 -66.71 11.15
N VAL A 9 -19.32 -67.04 10.03
CA VAL A 9 -18.04 -66.40 9.66
C VAL A 9 -18.22 -65.10 8.91
N VAL A 10 -19.37 -64.88 8.28
CA VAL A 10 -19.61 -63.60 7.51
C VAL A 10 -20.07 -62.46 8.44
N ALA A 11 -20.63 -62.76 9.62
CA ALA A 11 -21.06 -61.74 10.56
C ALA A 11 -19.93 -61.08 11.36
N SER A 12 -18.73 -61.68 11.45
CA SER A 12 -17.63 -61.17 12.24
C SER A 12 -16.67 -60.24 11.44
N LEU A 13 -16.79 -60.19 10.09
CA LEU A 13 -15.96 -59.33 9.26
C LEU A 13 -16.59 -57.97 8.96
N GLY A 14 -17.84 -57.75 9.32
CA GLY A 14 -18.60 -56.51 9.07
C GLY A 14 -18.46 -55.44 10.16
N LEU A 15 -17.83 -55.73 11.33
CA LEU A 15 -17.85 -54.80 12.48
C LEU A 15 -16.54 -54.06 12.71
N ALA A 16 -15.53 -54.21 11.82
CA ALA A 16 -14.20 -53.61 12.01
C ALA A 16 -13.94 -52.32 11.18
N VAL A 17 -14.93 -51.82 10.42
CA VAL A 17 -14.72 -50.64 9.52
C VAL A 17 -15.35 -49.36 10.09
N GLY A 18 -15.91 -49.36 11.30
CA GLY A 18 -16.68 -48.24 11.85
C GLY A 18 -15.93 -47.23 12.73
N ALA A 19 -14.59 -47.28 12.84
CA ALA A 19 -13.81 -46.34 13.65
C ALA A 19 -13.03 -45.34 12.80
N ALA A 20 -13.67 -44.73 11.78
CA ALA A 20 -13.19 -43.50 11.23
C ALA A 20 -13.46 -42.39 12.27
N GLY A 21 -12.46 -42.11 13.11
CA GLY A 21 -12.55 -41.07 14.12
C GLY A 21 -12.85 -39.73 13.44
N CYS A 22 -14.03 -39.20 13.69
CA CYS A 22 -14.35 -37.83 13.33
C CYS A 22 -13.42 -36.91 14.11
N VAL A 23 -12.38 -36.42 13.48
CA VAL A 23 -11.55 -35.36 14.04
C VAL A 23 -12.41 -34.10 14.07
N SER A 24 -12.85 -33.71 15.27
CA SER A 24 -13.62 -32.49 15.46
C SER A 24 -12.65 -31.30 15.48
N PHE A 25 -12.84 -30.37 14.55
CA PHE A 25 -12.13 -29.12 14.53
C PHE A 25 -12.96 -28.04 15.24
N TYR A 26 -12.32 -27.32 16.15
CA TYR A 26 -12.91 -26.13 16.75
C TYR A 26 -12.23 -24.89 16.16
N GLU A 27 -13.01 -24.03 15.52
CA GLU A 27 -12.55 -22.72 15.04
C GLU A 27 -12.84 -21.69 16.11
N ILE A 28 -11.80 -21.11 16.67
CA ILE A 28 -11.90 -20.01 17.64
C ILE A 28 -11.52 -18.73 16.94
N PRO A 29 -12.45 -17.77 16.79
CA PRO A 29 -12.09 -16.44 16.29
C PRO A 29 -11.20 -15.75 17.32
N VAL A 30 -10.04 -15.28 16.87
CA VAL A 30 -9.07 -14.54 17.69
C VAL A 30 -8.97 -13.14 17.12
N GLU A 31 -9.17 -12.10 17.95
CA GLU A 31 -8.93 -10.72 17.61
C GLU A 31 -7.63 -10.26 18.28
N ILE A 32 -6.65 -9.87 17.48
CA ILE A 32 -5.38 -9.31 17.96
C ILE A 32 -5.40 -7.81 17.72
N PRO A 33 -5.39 -6.97 18.75
CA PRO A 33 -5.27 -5.53 18.58
C PRO A 33 -3.85 -5.17 18.14
N LEU A 34 -3.71 -4.53 16.98
CA LEU A 34 -2.50 -3.85 16.57
C LEU A 34 -2.57 -2.41 17.08
N GLN A 35 -1.65 -2.04 17.93
CA GLN A 35 -1.58 -0.68 18.46
C GLN A 35 -1.14 0.29 17.35
N ALA A 36 -1.69 1.51 17.38
CA ALA A 36 -1.23 2.59 16.53
C ALA A 36 0.26 2.90 16.78
N LYS A 37 0.98 3.28 15.74
CA LYS A 37 2.41 3.65 15.85
C LYS A 37 2.60 5.06 16.40
N ILE A 38 1.57 5.91 16.28
CA ILE A 38 1.54 7.28 16.78
C ILE A 38 0.35 7.43 17.72
N ASP A 39 0.56 8.08 18.86
CA ASP A 39 -0.54 8.53 19.70
C ASP A 39 -1.17 9.80 19.12
N VAL A 40 -2.33 9.62 18.50
CA VAL A 40 -3.10 10.72 17.89
C VAL A 40 -4.12 11.34 18.87
N SER A 41 -4.25 10.82 20.09
CA SER A 41 -5.25 11.27 21.06
C SER A 41 -5.13 12.75 21.44
N GLN A 42 -3.93 13.30 21.34
CA GLN A 42 -3.64 14.72 21.60
C GLN A 42 -4.06 15.66 20.46
N PHE A 43 -4.41 15.12 19.29
CA PHE A 43 -4.81 15.90 18.13
C PHE A 43 -6.32 15.75 17.89
N GLN A 44 -7.01 16.87 17.75
CA GLN A 44 -8.43 16.89 17.38
C GLN A 44 -8.64 16.98 15.88
N ARG A 45 -7.61 17.41 15.15
CA ARG A 45 -7.65 17.70 13.71
C ARG A 45 -6.47 17.10 12.98
N VAL A 46 -6.70 16.76 11.73
CA VAL A 46 -5.64 16.30 10.82
C VAL A 46 -5.67 17.12 9.54
N LEU A 47 -4.49 17.53 9.10
CA LEU A 47 -4.26 18.28 7.87
C LEU A 47 -3.41 17.42 6.92
N VAL A 48 -3.98 17.02 5.80
CA VAL A 48 -3.18 16.47 4.68
C VAL A 48 -2.77 17.65 3.82
N PHE A 49 -1.49 18.05 3.91
CA PHE A 49 -1.02 19.31 3.33
C PHE A 49 -0.69 19.18 1.84
N GLY A 50 0.23 18.31 1.51
CA GLY A 50 0.71 18.05 0.14
C GLY A 50 1.96 17.19 0.18
N PHE A 51 2.41 16.72 -0.99
CA PHE A 51 3.51 15.77 -1.11
C PHE A 51 4.55 16.26 -2.11
N LEU A 52 5.82 15.90 -1.89
CA LEU A 52 6.82 15.91 -2.93
C LEU A 52 6.51 14.79 -3.91
N ALA A 53 5.93 15.13 -5.04
CA ALA A 53 5.43 14.14 -5.98
C ALA A 53 6.18 14.18 -7.30
N GLY A 54 6.33 13.00 -7.93
CA GLY A 54 7.02 12.88 -9.21
C GLY A 54 6.85 11.51 -9.86
N GLY A 55 7.68 11.25 -10.87
CA GLY A 55 7.71 10.02 -11.65
C GLY A 55 6.98 10.16 -12.98
N SER A 56 5.85 9.49 -13.16
CA SER A 56 5.08 9.51 -14.40
C SER A 56 4.26 10.79 -14.56
N ASN A 57 4.18 11.30 -15.80
CA ASN A 57 3.33 12.43 -16.17
C ASN A 57 1.86 12.05 -16.39
N ALA A 58 1.54 10.77 -16.32
CA ALA A 58 0.21 10.28 -16.66
C ALA A 58 -0.86 10.67 -15.62
N ILE A 59 -0.43 10.99 -14.40
CA ILE A 59 -1.28 11.40 -13.28
C ILE A 59 -0.58 12.49 -12.45
N ASP A 60 -1.33 13.16 -11.58
CA ASP A 60 -0.77 14.01 -10.51
C ASP A 60 -0.78 13.25 -9.17
N PRO A 61 0.36 12.63 -8.76
CA PRO A 61 0.40 11.84 -7.54
C PRO A 61 0.18 12.67 -6.28
N ASN A 62 0.53 13.97 -6.27
CA ASN A 62 0.30 14.86 -5.13
C ASN A 62 -1.19 15.02 -4.83
N THR A 63 -1.96 15.41 -5.84
CA THR A 63 -3.39 15.64 -5.69
C THR A 63 -4.15 14.35 -5.40
N GLU A 64 -3.84 13.26 -6.11
CA GLU A 64 -4.55 11.99 -5.93
C GLU A 64 -4.24 11.35 -4.57
N THR A 65 -2.97 11.39 -4.09
CA THR A 65 -2.62 10.93 -2.74
C THR A 65 -3.39 11.72 -1.68
N ALA A 66 -3.34 13.05 -1.74
CA ALA A 66 -4.01 13.89 -0.76
C ALA A 66 -5.52 13.63 -0.72
N ARG A 67 -6.15 13.48 -1.89
CA ARG A 67 -7.58 13.17 -2.02
C ARG A 67 -7.94 11.83 -1.40
N LEU A 68 -7.18 10.78 -1.71
CA LEU A 68 -7.41 9.44 -1.16
C LEU A 68 -7.24 9.41 0.34
N LEU A 69 -6.14 9.96 0.87
CA LEU A 69 -5.89 10.00 2.30
C LEU A 69 -6.97 10.77 3.05
N ARG A 70 -7.41 11.93 2.55
CA ARG A 70 -8.52 12.69 3.14
C ARG A 70 -9.82 11.89 3.15
N SER A 71 -10.13 11.18 2.06
CA SER A 71 -11.31 10.32 1.98
C SER A 71 -11.28 9.21 3.03
N GLN A 72 -10.14 8.54 3.18
CA GLN A 72 -9.97 7.46 4.15
C GLN A 72 -9.99 7.97 5.60
N LEU A 73 -9.36 9.10 5.87
CA LEU A 73 -9.34 9.70 7.21
C LEU A 73 -10.71 10.19 7.66
N ARG A 74 -11.56 10.68 6.75
CA ARG A 74 -12.95 11.06 7.06
C ARG A 74 -13.81 9.89 7.49
N SER A 75 -13.50 8.69 7.08
CA SER A 75 -14.19 7.48 7.54
C SER A 75 -13.88 7.11 8.98
N LYS A 76 -12.80 7.70 9.56
CA LYS A 76 -12.41 7.53 10.95
C LYS A 76 -13.01 8.66 11.78
N GLN A 77 -13.78 8.31 12.81
CA GLN A 77 -14.54 9.28 13.60
C GLN A 77 -13.69 10.11 14.58
N ASP A 78 -12.47 9.66 14.85
CA ASP A 78 -11.63 10.22 15.93
C ASP A 78 -10.91 11.51 15.54
N LEU A 79 -10.76 11.82 14.25
CA LEU A 79 -10.01 12.96 13.74
C LEU A 79 -10.84 13.79 12.76
N LYS A 80 -10.90 15.09 12.99
CA LYS A 80 -11.53 16.03 12.05
C LYS A 80 -10.54 16.37 10.93
N VAL A 81 -10.83 15.94 9.71
CA VAL A 81 -10.02 16.28 8.52
C VAL A 81 -10.27 17.73 8.13
N ILE A 82 -9.20 18.50 7.98
CA ILE A 82 -9.24 19.87 7.50
C ILE A 82 -9.29 19.87 5.98
N ASP A 83 -10.29 20.53 5.40
CA ASP A 83 -10.37 20.80 3.98
C ASP A 83 -9.51 22.02 3.65
N SER A 84 -8.42 21.80 2.95
CA SER A 84 -7.51 22.81 2.42
C SER A 84 -7.15 22.49 0.99
N ASP A 85 -6.68 23.48 0.24
CA ASP A 85 -6.09 23.19 -1.05
C ASP A 85 -4.86 22.29 -0.91
N VAL A 86 -4.62 21.44 -1.89
CA VAL A 86 -3.42 20.61 -1.94
C VAL A 86 -2.26 21.48 -2.42
N VAL A 87 -1.25 21.62 -1.59
CA VAL A 87 -0.09 22.45 -1.88
C VAL A 87 0.96 21.64 -2.63
N SER A 88 1.51 22.19 -3.70
CA SER A 88 2.71 21.64 -4.35
C SER A 88 3.93 21.99 -3.50
N LEU A 89 4.47 21.01 -2.78
CA LEU A 89 5.68 21.21 -1.97
C LEU A 89 6.90 21.51 -2.83
N VAL A 90 6.96 21.00 -4.06
CA VAL A 90 8.03 21.30 -5.00
C VAL A 90 8.07 22.79 -5.31
N ASP A 91 6.92 23.39 -5.63
CA ASP A 91 6.83 24.81 -5.93
C ASP A 91 7.08 25.70 -4.69
N GLU A 92 6.73 25.19 -3.51
CA GLU A 92 7.01 25.89 -2.25
C GLU A 92 8.51 25.92 -1.95
N VAL A 93 9.22 24.81 -2.15
CA VAL A 93 10.69 24.76 -2.00
C VAL A 93 11.36 25.68 -3.00
N ASP A 94 10.97 25.64 -4.28
CA ASP A 94 11.53 26.51 -5.32
C ASP A 94 11.31 27.99 -4.99
N ARG A 95 10.12 28.35 -4.52
CA ARG A 95 9.80 29.73 -4.10
C ARG A 95 10.70 30.22 -2.98
N ARG A 96 10.97 29.37 -1.99
CA ARG A 96 11.83 29.69 -0.86
C ARG A 96 13.30 29.81 -1.25
N GLN A 97 13.76 28.91 -2.10
CA GLN A 97 15.12 28.98 -2.64
C GLN A 97 15.34 30.30 -3.44
N ALA A 98 14.35 30.66 -4.26
CA ALA A 98 14.39 31.94 -4.99
C ALA A 98 14.36 33.16 -4.04
N ALA A 99 13.56 33.11 -2.98
CA ALA A 99 13.49 34.21 -1.99
C ALA A 99 14.75 34.32 -1.13
N ALA A 100 15.46 33.23 -0.87
CA ALA A 100 16.72 33.22 -0.12
C ALA A 100 17.92 33.74 -0.94
N GLY A 101 17.74 34.10 -2.23
CA GLY A 101 18.80 34.56 -3.11
C GLY A 101 19.85 33.46 -3.41
N ALA A 102 19.60 32.23 -3.00
CA ALA A 102 20.41 31.11 -3.38
C ALA A 102 20.13 30.82 -4.86
N MET A 103 21.10 31.20 -5.72
CA MET A 103 21.14 30.70 -7.09
C MET A 103 21.32 29.16 -6.96
N ALA A 104 20.22 28.42 -6.95
CA ALA A 104 20.26 26.96 -6.99
C ALA A 104 21.13 26.59 -8.20
N PRO A 105 22.08 25.64 -8.06
CA PRO A 105 22.72 25.09 -9.24
C PRO A 105 21.56 24.54 -10.08
N ALA A 106 21.42 25.13 -11.29
CA ALA A 106 20.42 24.63 -12.24
C ALA A 106 20.58 23.12 -12.32
N PRO A 107 19.50 22.31 -12.14
CA PRO A 107 19.62 20.90 -12.36
C PRO A 107 20.22 20.72 -13.75
N ALA A 108 21.26 19.87 -13.85
CA ALA A 108 21.94 19.56 -15.10
C ALA A 108 21.01 18.74 -16.02
N GLY A 109 19.94 19.36 -16.44
CA GLY A 109 18.93 18.87 -17.35
C GLY A 109 18.45 20.03 -18.17
N GLY A 110 18.43 19.89 -19.49
CA GLY A 110 18.12 20.93 -20.46
C GLY A 110 16.78 21.66 -20.21
N PRO A 111 16.39 22.61 -21.09
CA PRO A 111 15.24 23.47 -20.87
C PRO A 111 13.99 22.61 -20.56
N LEU A 112 13.43 22.78 -19.37
CA LEU A 112 12.23 22.08 -18.92
C LEU A 112 11.09 22.35 -19.91
N VAL A 113 10.70 21.31 -20.62
CA VAL A 113 9.51 21.35 -21.46
C VAL A 113 8.32 21.54 -20.50
N LYS A 114 7.51 22.54 -20.78
CA LYS A 114 6.35 22.90 -19.97
C LYS A 114 5.43 21.68 -19.86
N GLY A 115 5.39 21.05 -18.66
CA GLY A 115 4.58 19.83 -18.40
C GLY A 115 5.37 18.60 -17.94
N GLU A 116 6.70 18.62 -17.91
CA GLU A 116 7.47 17.51 -17.34
C GLU A 116 7.58 17.61 -15.81
N PRO A 117 7.49 16.49 -15.05
CA PRO A 117 7.68 16.52 -13.61
C PRO A 117 9.11 16.91 -13.30
N LYS A 118 9.29 17.79 -12.32
CA LYS A 118 10.61 18.23 -11.83
C LYS A 118 11.35 17.09 -11.11
N ILE A 119 10.60 16.15 -10.56
CA ILE A 119 11.10 14.97 -9.85
C ILE A 119 10.79 13.74 -10.71
N LYS A 120 11.82 13.11 -11.28
CA LYS A 120 11.69 11.87 -12.07
C LYS A 120 12.24 10.67 -11.32
N THR A 121 13.22 10.89 -10.46
CA THR A 121 13.94 9.83 -9.75
C THR A 121 14.03 10.13 -8.26
N ASP A 122 14.38 9.12 -7.48
CA ASP A 122 14.62 9.27 -6.03
C ASP A 122 15.77 10.25 -5.74
N LYS A 123 16.76 10.36 -6.64
CA LYS A 123 17.85 11.34 -6.50
C LYS A 123 17.35 12.79 -6.62
N ASP A 124 16.41 13.04 -7.54
CA ASP A 124 15.83 14.37 -7.68
C ASP A 124 15.03 14.73 -6.42
N LEU A 125 14.32 13.74 -5.86
CA LEU A 125 13.55 13.88 -4.63
C LEU A 125 14.42 14.33 -3.45
N GLN A 126 15.66 13.81 -3.34
CA GLN A 126 16.58 14.15 -2.24
C GLN A 126 16.87 15.65 -2.16
N ASN A 127 16.89 16.36 -3.29
CA ASN A 127 17.15 17.82 -3.33
C ASN A 127 16.04 18.62 -2.63
N TYR A 128 14.85 18.08 -2.51
CA TYR A 128 13.68 18.71 -1.92
C TYR A 128 13.41 18.26 -0.49
N GLN A 129 14.02 17.18 -0.01
CA GLN A 129 13.72 16.57 1.30
C GLN A 129 14.04 17.50 2.49
N ALA A 130 14.91 18.50 2.33
CA ALA A 130 15.27 19.44 3.39
C ALA A 130 14.04 20.16 4.00
N ILE A 131 12.95 20.32 3.24
CA ILE A 131 11.70 20.95 3.72
C ILE A 131 11.09 20.19 4.89
N PHE A 132 11.23 18.86 4.94
CA PHE A 132 10.67 18.07 6.02
C PHE A 132 11.35 18.30 7.37
N SER A 133 12.58 18.80 7.37
CA SER A 133 13.35 19.14 8.56
C SER A 133 13.18 20.59 9.02
N ASP A 134 12.47 21.42 8.25
CA ASP A 134 12.22 22.83 8.57
C ASP A 134 11.10 22.98 9.59
N LYS A 135 11.45 22.93 10.88
CA LYS A 135 10.48 23.05 11.99
C LYS A 135 9.70 24.36 11.98
N GLU A 136 10.35 25.46 11.59
CA GLU A 136 9.71 26.79 11.57
C GLU A 136 8.60 26.86 10.53
N PHE A 137 8.86 26.27 9.37
CA PHE A 137 7.85 26.16 8.31
C PHE A 137 6.63 25.38 8.78
N TRP A 138 6.85 24.19 9.31
CA TRP A 138 5.75 23.32 9.74
C TRP A 138 4.99 23.91 10.93
N LYS A 139 5.69 24.58 11.83
CA LYS A 139 5.04 25.30 12.93
C LYS A 139 4.15 26.44 12.43
N ALA A 140 4.63 27.24 11.46
CA ALA A 140 3.84 28.31 10.87
C ALA A 140 2.59 27.77 10.14
N ILE A 141 2.70 26.63 9.46
CA ILE A 141 1.53 25.91 8.90
C ILE A 141 0.59 25.46 10.02
N GLY A 142 1.14 24.88 11.07
CA GLY A 142 0.37 24.42 12.22
C GLY A 142 -0.42 25.54 12.89
N GLU A 143 0.18 26.71 13.11
CA GLU A 143 -0.48 27.88 13.67
C GLU A 143 -1.66 28.35 12.80
N ARG A 144 -1.48 28.35 11.47
CA ARG A 144 -2.55 28.73 10.52
C ARG A 144 -3.77 27.81 10.62
N TYR A 145 -3.58 26.51 10.87
CA TYR A 145 -4.62 25.51 10.90
C TYR A 145 -5.00 25.01 12.30
N GLN A 146 -4.65 25.77 13.33
CA GLN A 146 -4.99 25.49 14.75
C GLN A 146 -4.35 24.19 15.26
N SER A 147 -3.06 24.07 15.04
CA SER A 147 -2.20 23.01 15.58
C SER A 147 -2.67 21.57 15.28
N PRO A 148 -2.94 21.21 14.01
CA PRO A 148 -3.36 19.88 13.64
C PRO A 148 -2.19 18.89 13.65
N LEU A 149 -2.49 17.60 13.57
CA LEU A 149 -1.55 16.63 13.06
C LEU A 149 -1.38 16.86 11.55
N ILE A 150 -0.18 17.19 11.11
CA ILE A 150 0.12 17.42 9.69
C ILE A 150 0.63 16.12 9.07
N ILE A 151 0.02 15.73 7.95
CA ILE A 151 0.42 14.60 7.14
C ILE A 151 0.95 15.12 5.81
N THR A 152 2.18 14.75 5.51
CA THR A 152 2.92 15.12 4.31
C THR A 152 3.86 14.00 3.91
N GLY A 153 4.79 14.24 2.99
CA GLY A 153 5.80 13.27 2.61
C GLY A 153 6.17 13.33 1.14
N SER A 154 6.62 12.20 0.60
CA SER A 154 6.96 12.06 -0.80
C SER A 154 6.22 10.90 -1.45
N VAL A 155 5.90 11.04 -2.74
CA VAL A 155 5.22 10.03 -3.55
C VAL A 155 5.85 10.02 -4.94
N LEU A 156 6.52 8.93 -5.27
CA LEU A 156 7.10 8.71 -6.60
C LEU A 156 6.33 7.56 -7.26
N PHE A 157 5.65 7.88 -8.35
CA PHE A 157 4.92 6.91 -9.16
C PHE A 157 5.63 6.74 -10.49
N SER A 158 6.26 5.59 -10.70
CA SER A 158 7.13 5.35 -11.85
C SER A 158 6.69 4.14 -12.67
N GLU A 159 6.88 4.24 -13.99
CA GLU A 159 6.73 3.09 -14.88
C GLU A 159 7.91 2.15 -14.69
N MET A 160 7.61 0.86 -14.74
CA MET A 160 8.64 -0.17 -14.67
C MET A 160 8.38 -1.32 -15.66
N THR A 161 9.48 -1.92 -16.09
CA THR A 161 9.46 -3.11 -16.93
C THR A 161 10.36 -4.16 -16.31
N LYS A 162 9.87 -5.40 -16.27
CA LYS A 162 10.65 -6.57 -15.83
C LYS A 162 10.48 -7.68 -16.84
N SER A 163 11.55 -8.39 -17.16
CA SER A 163 11.48 -9.63 -17.94
C SER A 163 11.81 -10.78 -17.00
N GLY A 164 11.01 -11.83 -17.02
CA GLY A 164 11.19 -12.94 -16.11
C GLY A 164 10.35 -14.17 -16.46
N MET A 165 10.59 -15.23 -15.71
CA MET A 165 9.85 -16.47 -15.86
C MET A 165 8.50 -16.34 -15.11
N VAL A 166 7.40 -16.57 -15.83
CA VAL A 166 6.04 -16.55 -15.27
C VAL A 166 5.42 -17.95 -15.39
N SER A 167 4.65 -18.33 -14.38
CA SER A 167 3.84 -19.55 -14.40
C SER A 167 2.47 -19.24 -14.97
N LYS A 168 2.06 -20.02 -15.97
CA LYS A 168 0.71 -19.96 -16.51
C LYS A 168 0.05 -21.34 -16.49
N PRO A 169 -1.20 -21.46 -16.04
CA PRO A 169 -1.95 -22.69 -16.19
C PRO A 169 -2.26 -22.90 -17.67
N GLN A 170 -1.73 -23.97 -18.27
CA GLN A 170 -2.03 -24.40 -19.62
C GLN A 170 -2.96 -25.60 -19.58
N GLN A 171 -4.06 -25.49 -20.32
CA GLN A 171 -5.01 -26.59 -20.48
C GLN A 171 -4.48 -27.55 -21.56
N TYR A 172 -4.48 -28.82 -21.23
CA TYR A 172 -4.17 -29.90 -22.19
C TYR A 172 -5.17 -31.05 -22.03
N VAL A 173 -5.32 -31.82 -23.11
CA VAL A 173 -6.15 -33.02 -23.09
C VAL A 173 -5.22 -34.24 -22.95
N ASP A 174 -5.44 -35.03 -21.90
CA ASP A 174 -4.64 -36.22 -21.66
C ASP A 174 -5.02 -37.37 -22.60
N SER A 175 -4.25 -38.46 -22.57
CA SER A 175 -4.45 -39.64 -23.42
C SER A 175 -5.80 -40.34 -23.25
N THR A 176 -6.55 -39.99 -22.20
CA THR A 176 -7.89 -40.51 -21.92
C THR A 176 -9.00 -39.57 -22.39
N GLY A 177 -8.65 -38.45 -23.04
CA GLY A 177 -9.61 -37.44 -23.50
C GLY A 177 -10.09 -36.48 -22.41
N GLN A 178 -9.50 -36.51 -21.21
CA GLN A 178 -9.85 -35.61 -20.12
C GLN A 178 -9.03 -34.32 -20.18
N THR A 179 -9.69 -33.20 -19.97
CA THR A 179 -9.05 -31.90 -19.85
C THR A 179 -8.35 -31.76 -18.51
N ARG A 180 -7.07 -31.48 -18.54
CA ARG A 180 -6.25 -31.21 -17.34
C ARG A 180 -5.53 -29.88 -17.46
N TYR A 181 -5.10 -29.35 -16.31
CA TYR A 181 -4.28 -28.13 -16.25
C TYR A 181 -2.86 -28.50 -15.80
N GLN A 182 -1.90 -27.93 -16.48
CA GLN A 182 -0.48 -28.05 -16.16
C GLN A 182 0.08 -26.65 -16.02
N GLU A 183 0.91 -26.39 -15.02
CA GLU A 183 1.67 -25.15 -14.92
C GLU A 183 2.84 -25.19 -15.91
N VAL A 184 2.86 -24.22 -16.79
CA VAL A 184 3.96 -24.03 -17.75
C VAL A 184 4.69 -22.75 -17.38
N HIS A 185 6.01 -22.87 -17.29
CA HIS A 185 6.88 -21.71 -17.09
C HIS A 185 7.32 -21.19 -18.44
N GLU A 186 7.01 -19.92 -18.71
CA GLU A 186 7.48 -19.25 -19.92
C GLU A 186 8.15 -17.93 -19.56
N TRP A 187 9.08 -17.50 -20.42
CA TRP A 187 9.69 -16.20 -20.31
C TRP A 187 8.71 -15.15 -20.82
N ALA A 188 8.40 -14.16 -20.01
CA ALA A 188 7.49 -13.09 -20.38
C ALA A 188 8.06 -11.73 -20.01
N ASP A 189 7.74 -10.75 -20.84
CA ASP A 189 7.96 -9.36 -20.54
C ASP A 189 6.75 -8.82 -19.78
N LEU A 190 7.04 -8.24 -18.63
CA LEU A 190 6.07 -7.59 -17.74
C LEU A 190 6.29 -6.09 -17.77
N LYS A 191 5.23 -5.33 -17.76
CA LYS A 191 5.25 -3.89 -17.56
C LYS A 191 4.22 -3.49 -16.52
N GLY A 192 4.45 -2.38 -15.86
CA GLY A 192 3.55 -1.90 -14.82
C GLY A 192 4.07 -0.66 -14.17
N TYR A 193 3.74 -0.51 -12.89
CA TYR A 193 4.07 0.67 -12.12
C TYR A 193 4.58 0.30 -10.74
N ALA A 194 5.47 1.15 -10.22
CA ALA A 194 5.92 1.15 -8.84
C ALA A 194 5.47 2.43 -8.15
N LEU A 195 5.12 2.33 -6.89
CA LEU A 195 4.76 3.43 -6.01
C LEU A 195 5.70 3.41 -4.80
N ASP A 196 6.61 4.39 -4.76
CA ASP A 196 7.43 4.68 -3.60
C ASP A 196 6.81 5.84 -2.82
N SER A 197 6.27 5.55 -1.65
CA SER A 197 5.64 6.54 -0.80
C SER A 197 6.32 6.61 0.56
N LYS A 198 6.49 7.82 1.08
CA LYS A 198 7.05 8.08 2.39
C LYS A 198 6.13 9.06 3.09
N PHE A 199 5.30 8.56 4.02
CA PHE A 199 4.43 9.41 4.81
C PHE A 199 5.16 9.94 6.02
N ILE A 200 5.05 11.24 6.26
CA ILE A 200 5.68 11.96 7.36
C ILE A 200 4.58 12.63 8.17
N PHE A 201 4.59 12.35 9.46
CA PHE A 201 3.64 12.88 10.44
C PHE A 201 4.34 13.93 11.29
N ILE A 202 3.78 15.14 11.33
CA ILE A 202 4.39 16.30 11.97
C ILE A 202 3.41 16.88 12.97
N ASP A 203 3.90 17.21 14.19
CA ASP A 203 3.13 17.96 15.17
C ASP A 203 3.03 19.43 14.74
N GLY A 204 1.82 19.87 14.41
CA GLY A 204 1.57 21.26 14.02
C GLY A 204 1.81 22.30 15.12
N ARG A 205 1.99 21.89 16.38
CA ARG A 205 2.32 22.80 17.49
C ARG A 205 3.81 23.14 17.54
N THR A 206 4.65 22.14 17.27
CA THR A 206 6.10 22.24 17.44
C THR A 206 6.85 22.27 16.11
N GLY A 207 6.22 21.79 15.02
CA GLY A 207 6.87 21.56 13.75
C GLY A 207 7.77 20.32 13.73
N GLU A 208 7.73 19.51 14.80
CA GLU A 208 8.57 18.32 14.90
C GLU A 208 7.95 17.12 14.19
N GLN A 209 8.81 16.38 13.51
CA GLN A 209 8.44 15.12 12.90
C GLN A 209 8.25 14.05 13.98
N LEU A 210 7.04 13.50 14.08
CA LEU A 210 6.68 12.45 15.03
C LEU A 210 7.05 11.06 14.52
N TYR A 211 6.78 10.80 13.25
CA TYR A 211 6.97 9.48 12.66
C TYR A 211 7.12 9.55 11.15
N THR A 212 7.77 8.55 10.60
CA THR A 212 7.92 8.38 9.14
C THR A 212 7.64 6.93 8.77
N GLU A 213 6.78 6.73 7.77
CA GLU A 213 6.42 5.42 7.24
C GLU A 213 6.81 5.35 5.75
N PRO A 214 7.93 4.69 5.41
CA PRO A 214 8.26 4.40 4.02
C PRO A 214 7.53 3.14 3.57
N LEU A 215 6.91 3.18 2.39
CA LEU A 215 6.17 2.08 1.78
C LEU A 215 6.53 2.00 0.31
N HIS A 216 6.72 0.77 -0.18
CA HIS A 216 7.00 0.47 -1.57
C HIS A 216 6.07 -0.64 -2.06
N GLU A 217 5.37 -0.38 -3.17
CA GLU A 217 4.48 -1.35 -3.80
C GLU A 217 4.69 -1.38 -5.30
N GLU A 218 4.59 -2.56 -5.87
CA GLU A 218 4.70 -2.78 -7.32
C GLU A 218 3.47 -3.53 -7.85
N SER A 219 3.06 -3.20 -9.07
CA SER A 219 2.03 -3.93 -9.80
C SER A 219 2.49 -4.15 -11.23
N LEU A 220 2.67 -5.42 -11.60
CA LEU A 220 3.19 -5.85 -12.89
C LEU A 220 2.14 -6.67 -13.62
N TYR A 221 2.03 -6.41 -14.92
CA TYR A 221 1.10 -7.08 -15.82
C TYR A 221 1.86 -7.62 -17.05
N PRO A 222 1.34 -8.66 -17.73
CA PRO A 222 1.88 -9.06 -19.02
C PRO A 222 1.98 -7.86 -19.96
N ALA A 223 3.09 -7.72 -20.71
CA ALA A 223 3.31 -6.57 -21.59
C ALA A 223 2.22 -6.39 -22.66
N THR A 224 1.46 -7.45 -22.95
CA THR A 224 0.30 -7.45 -23.85
C THR A 224 -0.94 -6.76 -23.24
N GLN A 225 -0.98 -6.63 -21.92
CA GLN A 225 -2.08 -5.98 -21.22
C GLN A 225 -1.81 -4.48 -21.12
N ASN A 226 -2.74 -3.67 -21.63
CA ASN A 226 -2.67 -2.23 -21.49
C ASN A 226 -3.46 -1.79 -20.25
N THR A 227 -2.75 -1.54 -19.14
CA THR A 227 -3.36 -1.08 -17.89
C THR A 227 -3.18 0.43 -17.76
N PRO A 228 -4.27 1.21 -17.59
CA PRO A 228 -4.20 2.65 -17.43
C PRO A 228 -3.41 3.04 -16.16
N ALA A 229 -2.56 4.07 -16.26
CA ALA A 229 -1.75 4.55 -15.15
C ALA A 229 -2.58 4.89 -13.89
N LEU A 230 -3.73 5.55 -14.09
CA LEU A 230 -4.61 5.94 -12.99
C LEU A 230 -5.18 4.71 -12.24
N SER A 231 -5.58 3.66 -12.97
CA SER A 231 -6.08 2.43 -12.35
C SER A 231 -5.00 1.72 -11.55
N SER A 232 -3.78 1.65 -12.11
CA SER A 232 -2.61 1.07 -11.43
C SER A 232 -2.24 1.87 -10.18
N TYR A 233 -2.34 3.20 -10.24
CA TYR A 233 -2.09 4.05 -9.10
C TYR A 233 -3.07 3.77 -7.94
N PHE A 234 -4.37 3.66 -8.23
CA PHE A 234 -5.36 3.33 -7.21
C PHE A 234 -5.15 1.93 -6.64
N GLU A 235 -4.82 0.95 -7.47
CA GLU A 235 -4.49 -0.41 -7.01
C GLU A 235 -3.29 -0.41 -6.05
N LEU A 236 -2.24 0.33 -6.38
CA LEU A 236 -1.05 0.45 -5.52
C LEU A 236 -1.38 1.20 -4.23
N MET A 237 -2.14 2.29 -4.31
CA MET A 237 -2.59 3.02 -3.13
C MET A 237 -3.46 2.16 -2.21
N ASP A 238 -4.33 1.30 -2.75
CA ASP A 238 -5.14 0.38 -1.94
C ASP A 238 -4.28 -0.61 -1.14
N LYS A 239 -3.09 -0.97 -1.65
CA LYS A 239 -2.11 -1.80 -0.90
C LYS A 239 -1.40 -1.01 0.20
N VAL A 240 -1.14 0.28 -0.03
CA VAL A 240 -0.44 1.19 0.89
C VAL A 240 -1.34 1.67 2.04
N LEU A 241 -2.62 1.94 1.76
CA LEU A 241 -3.56 2.53 2.69
C LEU A 241 -3.73 1.78 4.02
N PRO A 242 -3.78 0.44 4.09
CA PRO A 242 -3.87 -0.27 5.36
C PRO A 242 -2.70 0.02 6.30
N SER A 243 -1.47 0.05 5.78
CA SER A 243 -0.26 0.36 6.54
C SER A 243 -0.26 1.80 7.04
N PHE A 244 -0.66 2.75 6.18
CA PHE A 244 -0.85 4.15 6.56
C PHE A 244 -1.88 4.30 7.69
N LEU A 245 -3.06 3.67 7.57
CA LEU A 245 -4.11 3.76 8.59
C LEU A 245 -3.71 3.09 9.91
N ASN A 246 -2.92 2.01 9.85
CA ASN A 246 -2.39 1.35 11.03
C ASN A 246 -1.42 2.23 11.83
N THR A 247 -0.79 3.20 11.18
CA THR A 247 0.06 4.18 11.86
C THR A 247 -0.75 5.08 12.79
N LEU A 248 -1.99 5.42 12.42
CA LEU A 248 -2.83 6.40 13.12
C LEU A 248 -3.86 5.79 14.06
N SER A 249 -4.26 4.55 13.86
CA SER A 249 -5.36 3.93 14.62
C SER A 249 -5.08 2.49 14.98
N THR A 250 -5.50 2.11 16.18
CA THR A 250 -5.50 0.71 16.59
C THR A 250 -6.42 -0.09 15.68
N GLN A 251 -5.88 -1.12 15.04
CA GLN A 251 -6.64 -2.03 14.20
C GLN A 251 -6.80 -3.38 14.92
N LYS A 252 -7.89 -4.09 14.61
CA LYS A 252 -8.09 -5.45 15.07
C LYS A 252 -7.91 -6.41 13.90
N ILE A 253 -6.87 -7.24 13.97
CA ILE A 253 -6.74 -8.35 13.02
C ILE A 253 -7.61 -9.49 13.52
N ARG A 254 -8.52 -9.95 12.66
CA ARG A 254 -9.30 -11.15 12.90
C ARG A 254 -8.61 -12.33 12.27
N GLY A 255 -8.32 -13.32 13.08
CA GLY A 255 -7.79 -14.61 12.66
C GLY A 255 -8.64 -15.73 13.22
N THR A 256 -8.54 -16.92 12.62
CA THR A 256 -9.18 -18.13 13.13
C THR A 256 -8.10 -19.08 13.60
N ARG A 257 -8.19 -19.54 14.84
CA ARG A 257 -7.33 -20.59 15.38
C ARG A 257 -8.08 -21.91 15.34
N ILE A 258 -7.51 -22.89 14.67
CA ILE A 258 -8.06 -24.24 14.59
C ILE A 258 -7.48 -25.06 15.75
N LEU A 259 -8.35 -25.58 16.60
CA LEU A 259 -7.99 -26.56 17.62
C LEU A 259 -8.45 -27.93 17.17
N ILE A 260 -7.55 -28.90 17.23
CA ILE A 260 -7.83 -30.33 16.99
C ILE A 260 -8.11 -30.94 18.34
N LYS A 261 -9.25 -31.64 18.44
CA LYS A 261 -9.60 -32.41 19.63
C LYS A 261 -9.21 -33.87 19.47
#